data_20c76daa33248c2032bec2eac4c8c135
#
_entry.id   20c76daa33248c2032bec2eac4c8c135
#
_cell.length_a   1.000
_cell.length_b   1.000
_cell.length_c   1.000
_cell.angle_alpha   90.00
_cell.angle_beta   90.00
_cell.angle_gamma   90.00
#
_symmetry.space_group_name_H-M   'P 1'
#
loop_
_entity.id
_entity.type
_entity.pdbx_description
1 polymer ?
#
loop_
_entity_poly.entity_id
_entity_poly.type
_entity_poly.pdbx_seq_one_letter_code
_entity_poly.pdbx_strand_id
1 'polypeptide(L)'
;MADDARSRLGRGLASLIGDVGGEAKHQDRPRTQRKVPIEFLKPNPRNPRRDFSDAELGELADSIRQHGVIQPIVVRPVKGAQDRFEIIAGERRWRASQIVGLHEVPIVPVDVSDSDALEIAIIENVQREDLNAMEEAQGYHALANEFKRSQDEVAKIVGKSRSHVANMMRLTKLPAEVQAYIALGQLSAGHARALIGVPDPTAAAKRIVEEGLTVRQAEALAHVEGVPERKPQKARGGKVKAPDTVALEKRMSDALGLAVNVDHRDPGGTVHIRYRDLEQFDEILRRLDKRS
;
A
#
# COMPACT_ATOMS: atom_id res chain seq x y z
N MET A 1 15.77 -11.60 -27.25
CA MET A 1 15.33 -10.26 -27.68
C MET A 1 14.05 -9.74 -26.99
N ALA A 2 13.46 -10.47 -26.03
CA ALA A 2 12.26 -10.02 -25.31
C ALA A 2 12.56 -9.35 -23.93
N ASP A 3 13.78 -9.44 -23.43
CA ASP A 3 14.15 -8.91 -22.11
C ASP A 3 14.57 -7.42 -22.11
N ASP A 4 14.99 -6.92 -23.26
CA ASP A 4 15.50 -5.53 -23.39
C ASP A 4 14.39 -4.48 -23.45
N ALA A 5 13.16 -4.87 -23.85
CA ALA A 5 11.99 -3.98 -23.87
C ALA A 5 11.42 -3.72 -22.47
N ARG A 6 11.51 -4.70 -21.55
CA ARG A 6 11.00 -4.59 -20.17
C ARG A 6 11.86 -3.66 -19.29
N SER A 7 13.15 -3.60 -19.56
CA SER A 7 14.09 -2.70 -18.85
C SER A 7 13.93 -1.22 -19.19
N ARG A 8 13.37 -0.91 -20.37
CA ARG A 8 13.15 0.47 -20.83
C ARG A 8 11.92 1.13 -20.23
N LEU A 9 10.87 0.34 -19.93
CA LEU A 9 9.61 0.86 -19.37
C LEU A 9 9.78 1.32 -17.91
N GLY A 10 10.51 0.56 -17.10
CA GLY A 10 10.76 0.92 -15.69
C GLY A 10 11.56 2.21 -15.49
N ARG A 11 12.47 2.52 -16.42
CA ARG A 11 13.26 3.76 -16.39
C ARG A 11 12.51 4.98 -16.92
N GLY A 12 11.56 4.79 -17.82
CA GLY A 12 10.69 5.86 -18.32
C GLY A 12 9.67 6.33 -17.29
N LEU A 13 9.18 5.42 -16.46
CA LEU A 13 8.18 5.71 -15.43
C LEU A 13 8.75 6.47 -14.23
N ALA A 14 9.95 6.10 -13.77
CA ALA A 14 10.63 6.78 -12.66
C ALA A 14 10.90 8.27 -12.96
N SER A 15 11.18 8.62 -14.23
CA SER A 15 11.37 10.00 -14.64
C SER A 15 10.07 10.81 -14.80
N LEU A 16 8.90 10.17 -14.75
CA LEU A 16 7.59 10.83 -14.81
C LEU A 16 7.08 11.26 -13.43
N ILE A 17 7.54 10.58 -12.36
CA ILE A 17 6.99 10.69 -11.02
C ILE A 17 7.79 11.65 -10.11
N GLY A 18 8.86 12.29 -10.64
CA GLY A 18 9.63 13.30 -9.90
C GLY A 18 10.48 12.70 -8.78
N ASP A 19 11.75 12.49 -9.07
CA ASP A 19 12.75 12.07 -8.09
C ASP A 19 13.12 13.28 -7.19
N VAL A 20 12.78 13.16 -5.90
CA VAL A 20 13.27 14.07 -4.87
C VAL A 20 14.52 13.44 -4.27
N GLY A 21 15.66 13.74 -4.87
CA GLY A 21 16.98 13.48 -4.29
C GLY A 21 17.82 12.41 -4.98
N GLY A 22 18.72 12.84 -5.84
CA GLY A 22 19.83 12.05 -6.35
C GLY A 22 20.36 12.53 -7.69
N GLU A 23 21.54 13.17 -7.68
CA GLU A 23 22.27 13.57 -8.88
C GLU A 23 22.64 12.36 -9.74
N ALA A 24 21.93 12.13 -10.83
CA ALA A 24 22.34 11.26 -11.91
C ALA A 24 22.13 11.99 -13.24
N LYS A 25 23.23 12.38 -13.87
CA LYS A 25 23.28 12.93 -15.23
C LYS A 25 22.68 11.91 -16.21
N HIS A 26 21.42 12.08 -16.57
CA HIS A 26 20.84 11.49 -17.75
C HIS A 26 20.45 12.59 -18.72
N GLN A 27 20.95 12.46 -19.95
CA GLN A 27 20.56 13.30 -21.08
C GLN A 27 19.05 13.14 -21.32
N ASP A 28 18.26 13.94 -20.60
CA ASP A 28 16.85 14.15 -20.87
C ASP A 28 16.75 14.92 -22.21
N ARG A 29 16.20 14.26 -23.22
CA ARG A 29 15.56 15.01 -24.30
C ARG A 29 14.46 15.83 -23.64
N PRO A 30 14.49 17.19 -23.70
CA PRO A 30 13.47 18.01 -23.10
C PRO A 30 12.13 17.59 -23.69
N ARG A 31 11.22 17.05 -22.86
CA ARG A 31 9.83 16.81 -23.24
C ARG A 31 9.25 18.17 -23.53
N THR A 32 9.11 18.52 -24.81
CA THR A 32 8.78 19.86 -25.23
C THR A 32 7.36 20.18 -24.77
N GLN A 33 7.25 20.91 -23.67
CA GLN A 33 5.99 21.49 -23.23
C GLN A 33 5.48 22.41 -24.37
N ARG A 34 4.23 22.20 -24.78
CA ARG A 34 3.59 23.05 -25.78
C ARG A 34 2.21 23.49 -25.30
N LYS A 35 1.76 24.64 -25.73
CA LYS A 35 0.37 25.09 -25.52
C LYS A 35 -0.49 24.63 -26.68
N VAL A 36 -1.69 24.17 -26.36
CA VAL A 36 -2.69 23.78 -27.36
C VAL A 36 -4.06 24.30 -26.94
N PRO A 37 -4.98 24.52 -27.91
CA PRO A 37 -6.37 24.86 -27.62
C PRO A 37 -7.00 23.81 -26.70
N ILE A 38 -7.72 24.26 -25.67
CA ILE A 38 -8.32 23.38 -24.65
C ILE A 38 -9.34 22.41 -25.25
N GLU A 39 -9.96 22.80 -26.36
CA GLU A 39 -10.93 21.99 -27.12
C GLU A 39 -10.30 20.79 -27.84
N PHE A 40 -8.97 20.75 -27.97
CA PHE A 40 -8.24 19.62 -28.55
C PHE A 40 -8.05 18.49 -27.58
N LEU A 41 -8.32 18.71 -26.28
CA LEU A 41 -8.20 17.72 -25.24
C LEU A 41 -9.54 17.02 -24.99
N LYS A 42 -9.46 15.68 -24.83
CA LYS A 42 -10.59 14.85 -24.45
C LYS A 42 -10.28 14.10 -23.15
N PRO A 43 -11.26 13.97 -22.24
CA PRO A 43 -11.06 13.13 -21.05
C PRO A 43 -10.91 11.67 -21.43
N ASN A 44 -10.16 10.92 -20.64
CA ASN A 44 -10.04 9.47 -20.81
C ASN A 44 -11.29 8.79 -20.25
N PRO A 45 -12.09 8.05 -21.05
CA PRO A 45 -13.29 7.34 -20.59
C PRO A 45 -13.01 6.29 -19.53
N ARG A 46 -11.76 5.79 -19.48
CA ARG A 46 -11.31 4.76 -18.54
C ARG A 46 -10.65 5.36 -17.28
N ASN A 47 -10.72 6.66 -17.08
CA ASN A 47 -10.19 7.28 -15.86
C ASN A 47 -10.94 6.73 -14.65
N PRO A 48 -10.24 6.14 -13.65
CA PRO A 48 -10.87 5.59 -12.45
C PRO A 48 -11.55 6.67 -11.61
N ARG A 49 -11.08 7.92 -11.65
CA ARG A 49 -11.68 9.02 -10.93
C ARG A 49 -12.83 9.64 -11.73
N ARG A 50 -14.07 9.40 -11.28
CA ARG A 50 -15.28 9.96 -11.90
C ARG A 50 -15.88 11.12 -11.12
N ASP A 51 -15.68 11.14 -9.82
CA ASP A 51 -16.26 12.14 -8.92
C ASP A 51 -15.24 13.24 -8.61
N PHE A 52 -15.62 14.46 -8.88
CA PHE A 52 -14.86 15.67 -8.59
C PHE A 52 -15.76 16.59 -7.76
N SER A 53 -15.32 16.93 -6.56
CA SER A 53 -16.03 17.91 -5.73
C SER A 53 -15.98 19.27 -6.39
N ASP A 54 -17.15 19.91 -6.54
CA ASP A 54 -17.27 21.27 -7.11
C ASP A 54 -16.46 22.29 -6.32
N ALA A 55 -16.37 22.13 -4.99
CA ALA A 55 -15.58 22.99 -4.11
C ALA A 55 -14.09 22.89 -4.44
N GLU A 56 -13.54 21.66 -4.56
CA GLU A 56 -12.13 21.45 -4.90
C GLU A 56 -11.77 21.94 -6.31
N LEU A 57 -12.72 21.85 -7.27
CA LEU A 57 -12.53 22.39 -8.61
C LEU A 57 -12.55 23.92 -8.59
N GLY A 58 -13.38 24.53 -7.75
CA GLY A 58 -13.44 25.97 -7.55
C GLY A 58 -12.14 26.55 -7.03
N GLU A 59 -11.58 25.97 -5.96
CA GLU A 59 -10.29 26.39 -5.40
C GLU A 59 -9.16 26.29 -6.44
N LEU A 60 -9.15 25.20 -7.20
CA LEU A 60 -8.15 25.01 -8.26
C LEU A 60 -8.35 26.02 -9.40
N ALA A 61 -9.58 26.33 -9.76
CA ALA A 61 -9.90 27.35 -10.78
C ALA A 61 -9.41 28.73 -10.34
N ASP A 62 -9.59 29.10 -9.07
CA ASP A 62 -9.10 30.36 -8.53
C ASP A 62 -7.56 30.45 -8.56
N SER A 63 -6.88 29.37 -8.21
CA SER A 63 -5.44 29.27 -8.34
C SER A 63 -4.98 29.40 -9.81
N ILE A 64 -5.67 28.72 -10.74
CA ILE A 64 -5.34 28.80 -12.18
C ILE A 64 -5.63 30.21 -12.74
N ARG A 65 -6.63 30.93 -12.25
CA ARG A 65 -6.91 32.31 -12.64
C ARG A 65 -5.79 33.27 -12.26
N GLN A 66 -5.13 33.03 -11.11
CA GLN A 66 -4.06 33.87 -10.60
C GLN A 66 -2.70 33.54 -11.22
N HIS A 67 -2.36 32.25 -11.36
CA HIS A 67 -1.00 31.81 -11.69
C HIS A 67 -0.92 31.10 -13.04
N GLY A 68 -2.06 30.84 -13.70
CA GLY A 68 -2.11 29.97 -14.87
C GLY A 68 -1.94 28.50 -14.50
N VAL A 69 -1.85 27.63 -15.52
CA VAL A 69 -1.60 26.21 -15.34
C VAL A 69 -0.09 25.99 -15.20
N ILE A 70 0.43 25.94 -13.97
CA ILE A 70 1.85 25.76 -13.66
C ILE A 70 2.32 24.36 -14.09
N GLN A 71 1.60 23.34 -13.70
CA GLN A 71 1.93 21.95 -14.04
C GLN A 71 1.18 21.52 -15.31
N PRO A 72 1.86 21.14 -16.40
CA PRO A 72 1.22 20.79 -17.66
C PRO A 72 0.36 19.54 -17.55
N ILE A 73 -0.60 19.43 -18.46
CA ILE A 73 -1.49 18.27 -18.60
C ILE A 73 -0.74 17.21 -19.42
N VAL A 74 -0.67 15.99 -18.93
CA VAL A 74 -0.05 14.87 -19.67
C VAL A 74 -1.09 14.28 -20.60
N VAL A 75 -0.74 14.20 -21.89
CA VAL A 75 -1.67 13.76 -22.93
C VAL A 75 -1.00 12.81 -23.90
N ARG A 76 -1.82 12.04 -24.64
CA ARG A 76 -1.36 11.25 -25.79
C ARG A 76 -2.11 11.66 -27.06
N PRO A 77 -1.48 11.53 -28.22
CA PRO A 77 -2.17 11.75 -29.50
C PRO A 77 -3.29 10.72 -29.71
N VAL A 78 -4.44 11.17 -30.22
CA VAL A 78 -5.51 10.26 -30.62
C VAL A 78 -5.19 9.72 -32.01
N LYS A 79 -5.10 8.40 -32.16
CA LYS A 79 -4.82 7.76 -33.45
C LYS A 79 -5.88 8.15 -34.48
N GLY A 80 -5.46 8.60 -35.66
CA GLY A 80 -6.33 8.96 -36.77
C GLY A 80 -6.98 10.35 -36.68
N ALA A 81 -6.66 11.15 -35.67
CA ALA A 81 -7.14 12.54 -35.59
C ALA A 81 -5.94 13.49 -35.44
N GLN A 82 -5.82 14.44 -36.37
CA GLN A 82 -4.81 15.48 -36.33
C GLN A 82 -5.14 16.47 -35.17
N ASP A 83 -4.14 16.79 -34.35
CA ASP A 83 -4.25 17.74 -33.23
C ASP A 83 -5.32 17.42 -32.16
N ARG A 84 -5.66 16.15 -31.98
CA ARG A 84 -6.53 15.70 -30.88
C ARG A 84 -5.74 14.90 -29.89
N PHE A 85 -5.97 15.16 -28.61
CA PHE A 85 -5.25 14.56 -27.49
C PHE A 85 -6.21 13.97 -26.48
N GLU A 86 -5.84 12.83 -25.91
CA GLU A 86 -6.52 12.21 -24.78
C GLU A 86 -5.71 12.47 -23.51
N ILE A 87 -6.39 12.91 -22.46
CA ILE A 87 -5.76 13.23 -21.17
C ILE A 87 -5.39 11.91 -20.46
N ILE A 88 -4.13 11.74 -20.12
CA ILE A 88 -3.63 10.65 -19.28
C ILE A 88 -3.64 11.06 -17.81
N ALA A 89 -3.11 12.25 -17.50
CA ALA A 89 -3.06 12.80 -16.15
C ALA A 89 -3.32 14.31 -16.16
N GLY A 90 -3.98 14.82 -15.10
CA GLY A 90 -4.28 16.24 -14.96
C GLY A 90 -5.68 16.64 -15.40
N GLU A 91 -6.67 15.74 -15.37
CA GLU A 91 -8.07 16.05 -15.74
C GLU A 91 -8.67 17.17 -14.88
N ARG A 92 -8.36 17.24 -13.57
CA ARG A 92 -8.80 18.36 -12.71
C ARG A 92 -8.32 19.73 -13.23
N ARG A 93 -7.06 19.81 -13.67
CA ARG A 93 -6.48 21.02 -14.24
C ARG A 93 -7.17 21.40 -15.54
N TRP A 94 -7.49 20.44 -16.39
CA TRP A 94 -8.24 20.67 -17.60
C TRP A 94 -9.66 21.19 -17.31
N ARG A 95 -10.40 20.54 -16.39
CA ARG A 95 -11.76 21.00 -15.99
C ARG A 95 -11.73 22.40 -15.34
N ALA A 96 -10.80 22.63 -14.42
CA ALA A 96 -10.63 23.94 -13.80
C ALA A 96 -10.25 25.02 -14.83
N SER A 97 -9.43 24.69 -15.84
CA SER A 97 -9.10 25.59 -16.94
C SER A 97 -10.33 25.95 -17.80
N GLN A 98 -11.25 25.01 -17.98
CA GLN A 98 -12.53 25.27 -18.66
C GLN A 98 -13.42 26.23 -17.84
N ILE A 99 -13.50 26.03 -16.51
CA ILE A 99 -14.25 26.94 -15.61
C ILE A 99 -13.68 28.36 -15.67
N VAL A 100 -12.35 28.50 -15.76
CA VAL A 100 -11.67 29.80 -15.87
C VAL A 100 -11.85 30.43 -17.26
N GLY A 101 -12.19 29.65 -18.28
CA GLY A 101 -12.33 30.11 -19.67
C GLY A 101 -11.00 30.26 -20.40
N LEU A 102 -9.99 29.48 -20.04
CA LEU A 102 -8.71 29.50 -20.77
C LEU A 102 -8.87 28.92 -22.18
N HIS A 103 -8.35 29.62 -23.18
CA HIS A 103 -8.35 29.15 -24.57
C HIS A 103 -7.27 28.10 -24.84
N GLU A 104 -6.12 28.22 -24.17
CA GLU A 104 -4.99 27.33 -24.34
C GLU A 104 -4.47 26.81 -22.99
N VAL A 105 -4.00 25.59 -23.01
CA VAL A 105 -3.38 24.94 -21.82
C VAL A 105 -2.03 24.30 -22.19
N PRO A 106 -1.08 24.30 -21.25
CA PRO A 106 0.19 23.63 -21.45
C PRO A 106 0.03 22.11 -21.37
N ILE A 107 0.57 21.41 -22.34
CA ILE A 107 0.57 19.95 -22.40
C ILE A 107 1.96 19.36 -22.54
N VAL A 108 2.10 18.11 -22.09
CA VAL A 108 3.26 17.24 -22.39
C VAL A 108 2.72 16.04 -23.15
N PRO A 109 2.96 15.95 -24.47
CA PRO A 109 2.58 14.76 -25.22
C PRO A 109 3.53 13.61 -24.88
N VAL A 110 2.95 12.43 -24.66
CA VAL A 110 3.68 11.17 -24.47
C VAL A 110 3.19 10.17 -25.50
N ASP A 111 4.13 9.42 -26.04
CA ASP A 111 3.80 8.33 -26.98
C ASP A 111 3.76 7.02 -26.20
N VAL A 112 2.58 6.68 -25.74
CA VAL A 112 2.34 5.48 -24.91
C VAL A 112 1.16 4.69 -25.49
N SER A 113 1.21 3.36 -25.31
CA SER A 113 0.08 2.50 -25.67
C SER A 113 -1.13 2.73 -24.77
N ASP A 114 -2.30 2.22 -25.16
CA ASP A 114 -3.51 2.27 -24.34
C ASP A 114 -3.30 1.61 -22.96
N SER A 115 -2.54 0.50 -22.96
CA SER A 115 -2.19 -0.22 -21.73
C SER A 115 -1.30 0.62 -20.83
N ASP A 116 -0.25 1.22 -21.39
CA ASP A 116 0.69 2.02 -20.59
C ASP A 116 0.02 3.30 -20.04
N ALA A 117 -0.84 3.93 -20.84
CA ALA A 117 -1.61 5.10 -20.41
C ALA A 117 -2.54 4.77 -19.24
N LEU A 118 -3.19 3.60 -19.26
CA LEU A 118 -4.04 3.13 -18.18
C LEU A 118 -3.20 2.78 -16.94
N GLU A 119 -2.04 2.14 -17.12
CA GLU A 119 -1.12 1.84 -16.01
C GLU A 119 -0.67 3.12 -15.30
N ILE A 120 -0.27 4.15 -16.05
CA ILE A 120 0.12 5.46 -15.51
C ILE A 120 -1.02 6.10 -14.73
N ALA A 121 -2.25 6.06 -15.26
CA ALA A 121 -3.42 6.63 -14.59
C ALA A 121 -3.74 5.91 -13.28
N ILE A 122 -3.61 4.59 -13.23
CA ILE A 122 -3.82 3.80 -12.01
C ILE A 122 -2.72 4.10 -10.99
N ILE A 123 -1.45 4.18 -11.40
CA ILE A 123 -0.33 4.51 -10.52
C ILE A 123 -0.53 5.90 -9.90
N GLU A 124 -0.88 6.91 -10.70
CA GLU A 124 -1.14 8.27 -10.20
C GLU A 124 -2.27 8.28 -9.18
N ASN A 125 -3.37 7.56 -9.48
CA ASN A 125 -4.49 7.47 -8.56
C ASN A 125 -4.12 6.77 -7.24
N VAL A 126 -3.35 5.69 -7.30
CA VAL A 126 -2.96 4.90 -6.12
C VAL A 126 -1.93 5.64 -5.23
N GLN A 127 -1.20 6.60 -5.78
CA GLN A 127 -0.25 7.42 -5.01
C GLN A 127 -0.91 8.58 -4.25
N ARG A 128 -2.22 8.74 -4.34
CA ARG A 128 -2.94 9.74 -3.57
C ARG A 128 -2.97 9.39 -2.09
N GLU A 129 -2.95 10.41 -1.23
CA GLU A 129 -2.97 10.24 0.23
C GLU A 129 -4.39 10.03 0.80
N ASP A 130 -5.44 10.36 0.02
CA ASP A 130 -6.83 10.37 0.45
C ASP A 130 -7.63 9.11 0.05
N LEU A 131 -6.96 8.04 -0.38
CA LEU A 131 -7.61 6.79 -0.76
C LEU A 131 -8.17 6.03 0.44
N ASN A 132 -9.36 5.48 0.28
CA ASN A 132 -9.83 4.48 1.21
C ASN A 132 -9.13 3.11 0.98
N ALA A 133 -9.20 2.23 1.98
CA ALA A 133 -8.50 0.95 1.93
C ALA A 133 -8.98 0.03 0.78
N MET A 134 -10.23 0.16 0.32
CA MET A 134 -10.73 -0.62 -0.82
C MET A 134 -10.24 -0.07 -2.16
N GLU A 135 -10.18 1.24 -2.32
CA GLU A 135 -9.62 1.88 -3.52
C GLU A 135 -8.15 1.51 -3.68
N GLU A 136 -7.38 1.60 -2.59
CA GLU A 136 -5.98 1.18 -2.55
C GLU A 136 -5.82 -0.30 -2.95
N ALA A 137 -6.64 -1.19 -2.37
CA ALA A 137 -6.63 -2.62 -2.66
C ALA A 137 -6.98 -2.92 -4.13
N GLN A 138 -7.97 -2.23 -4.69
CA GLN A 138 -8.39 -2.37 -6.09
C GLN A 138 -7.30 -1.88 -7.05
N GLY A 139 -6.66 -0.76 -6.75
CA GLY A 139 -5.55 -0.25 -7.54
C GLY A 139 -4.36 -1.23 -7.58
N TYR A 140 -3.97 -1.79 -6.43
CA TYR A 140 -2.91 -2.82 -6.38
C TYR A 140 -3.30 -4.09 -7.13
N HIS A 141 -4.57 -4.49 -7.02
CA HIS A 141 -5.09 -5.66 -7.74
C HIS A 141 -5.06 -5.44 -9.26
N ALA A 142 -5.44 -4.25 -9.74
CA ALA A 142 -5.37 -3.90 -11.16
C ALA A 142 -3.93 -3.94 -11.66
N LEU A 143 -2.97 -3.32 -10.95
CA LEU A 143 -1.55 -3.35 -11.32
C LEU A 143 -1.00 -4.78 -11.40
N ALA A 144 -1.37 -5.65 -10.47
CA ALA A 144 -0.89 -7.02 -10.45
C ALA A 144 -1.51 -7.90 -11.54
N ASN A 145 -2.82 -7.80 -11.78
CA ASN A 145 -3.53 -8.72 -12.65
C ASN A 145 -3.61 -8.26 -14.11
N GLU A 146 -3.88 -6.97 -14.35
CA GLU A 146 -4.01 -6.43 -15.69
C GLU A 146 -2.64 -6.15 -16.31
N PHE A 147 -1.71 -5.58 -15.53
CA PHE A 147 -0.37 -5.22 -16.00
C PHE A 147 0.71 -6.25 -15.65
N LYS A 148 0.31 -7.40 -15.05
CA LYS A 148 1.22 -8.52 -14.73
C LYS A 148 2.41 -8.10 -13.85
N ARG A 149 2.20 -7.09 -12.99
CA ARG A 149 3.22 -6.65 -12.05
C ARG A 149 3.27 -7.60 -10.84
N SER A 150 4.45 -7.97 -10.42
CA SER A 150 4.63 -8.69 -9.16
C SER A 150 4.33 -7.78 -7.96
N GLN A 151 3.99 -8.38 -6.82
CA GLN A 151 3.75 -7.60 -5.58
C GLN A 151 4.97 -6.77 -5.15
N ASP A 152 6.19 -7.23 -5.47
CA ASP A 152 7.42 -6.50 -5.19
C ASP A 152 7.56 -5.26 -6.10
N GLU A 153 7.19 -5.39 -7.38
CA GLU A 153 7.19 -4.24 -8.30
C GLU A 153 6.12 -3.23 -7.91
N VAL A 154 4.90 -3.69 -7.60
CA VAL A 154 3.83 -2.80 -7.11
C VAL A 154 4.30 -2.06 -5.86
N ALA A 155 4.90 -2.75 -4.89
CA ALA A 155 5.41 -2.14 -3.66
C ALA A 155 6.43 -1.03 -3.92
N LYS A 156 7.36 -1.27 -4.87
CA LYS A 156 8.34 -0.25 -5.29
C LYS A 156 7.69 0.95 -5.96
N ILE A 157 6.69 0.71 -6.84
CA ILE A 157 5.98 1.78 -7.56
C ILE A 157 5.22 2.70 -6.60
N VAL A 158 4.55 2.11 -5.59
CA VAL A 158 3.72 2.87 -4.65
C VAL A 158 4.45 3.32 -3.39
N GLY A 159 5.73 2.98 -3.23
CA GLY A 159 6.54 3.36 -2.06
C GLY A 159 6.10 2.69 -0.75
N LYS A 160 5.48 1.51 -0.82
CA LYS A 160 5.00 0.74 0.34
C LYS A 160 5.77 -0.57 0.50
N SER A 161 5.62 -1.24 1.64
CA SER A 161 6.22 -2.56 1.82
C SER A 161 5.45 -3.64 1.03
N ARG A 162 6.14 -4.70 0.57
CA ARG A 162 5.51 -5.85 -0.06
C ARG A 162 4.41 -6.47 0.80
N SER A 163 4.65 -6.54 2.12
CA SER A 163 3.66 -7.07 3.06
C SER A 163 2.40 -6.21 3.13
N HIS A 164 2.53 -4.88 3.04
CA HIS A 164 1.39 -3.97 2.95
C HIS A 164 0.59 -4.25 1.68
N VAL A 165 1.23 -4.26 0.51
CA VAL A 165 0.58 -4.54 -0.78
C VAL A 165 -0.14 -5.89 -0.76
N ALA A 166 0.53 -6.95 -0.27
CA ALA A 166 -0.07 -8.27 -0.16
C ALA A 166 -1.33 -8.29 0.74
N ASN A 167 -1.28 -7.58 1.88
CA ASN A 167 -2.41 -7.48 2.80
C ASN A 167 -3.58 -6.71 2.19
N MET A 168 -3.31 -5.59 1.51
CA MET A 168 -4.34 -4.79 0.84
C MET A 168 -5.01 -5.60 -0.29
N MET A 169 -4.23 -6.25 -1.15
CA MET A 169 -4.78 -7.10 -2.22
C MET A 169 -5.66 -8.25 -1.71
N ARG A 170 -5.43 -8.74 -0.49
CA ARG A 170 -6.29 -9.77 0.11
C ARG A 170 -7.69 -9.26 0.43
N LEU A 171 -7.89 -7.95 0.65
CA LEU A 171 -9.20 -7.35 0.93
C LEU A 171 -10.17 -7.52 -0.25
N THR A 172 -9.67 -7.54 -1.48
CA THR A 172 -10.50 -7.76 -2.68
C THR A 172 -11.13 -9.16 -2.74
N LYS A 173 -10.66 -10.10 -1.90
CA LYS A 173 -11.23 -11.47 -1.81
C LYS A 173 -12.39 -11.58 -0.83
N LEU A 174 -12.67 -10.55 -0.06
CA LEU A 174 -13.79 -10.52 0.87
C LEU A 174 -15.12 -10.38 0.11
N PRO A 175 -16.25 -10.85 0.66
CA PRO A 175 -17.57 -10.64 0.08
C PRO A 175 -17.87 -9.16 -0.17
N ALA A 176 -18.69 -8.87 -1.20
CA ALA A 176 -19.03 -7.51 -1.60
C ALA A 176 -19.62 -6.65 -0.47
N GLU A 177 -20.42 -7.25 0.41
CA GLU A 177 -21.00 -6.55 1.58
C GLU A 177 -19.91 -6.08 2.55
N VAL A 178 -18.88 -6.92 2.80
CA VAL A 178 -17.75 -6.56 3.67
C VAL A 178 -16.91 -5.47 3.02
N GLN A 179 -16.70 -5.56 1.70
CA GLN A 179 -16.00 -4.51 0.95
C GLN A 179 -16.74 -3.17 1.03
N ALA A 180 -18.08 -3.18 1.01
CA ALA A 180 -18.88 -1.97 1.17
C ALA A 180 -18.69 -1.33 2.56
N TYR A 181 -18.64 -2.10 3.64
CA TYR A 181 -18.34 -1.57 4.98
C TYR A 181 -16.95 -0.93 5.06
N ILE A 182 -15.96 -1.50 4.36
CA ILE A 182 -14.60 -0.92 4.29
C ILE A 182 -14.62 0.39 3.49
N ALA A 183 -15.28 0.40 2.34
CA ALA A 183 -15.39 1.59 1.48
C ALA A 183 -16.09 2.76 2.18
N LEU A 184 -17.10 2.48 3.01
CA LEU A 184 -17.80 3.45 3.85
C LEU A 184 -17.04 3.85 5.12
N GLY A 185 -15.85 3.28 5.38
CA GLY A 185 -15.06 3.56 6.58
C GLY A 185 -15.63 2.96 7.88
N GLN A 186 -16.67 2.14 7.80
CA GLN A 186 -17.28 1.44 8.95
C GLN A 186 -16.37 0.32 9.47
N LEU A 187 -15.55 -0.26 8.58
CA LEU A 187 -14.50 -1.22 8.93
C LEU A 187 -13.14 -0.70 8.49
N SER A 188 -12.16 -0.72 9.39
CA SER A 188 -10.77 -0.42 9.03
C SER A 188 -10.12 -1.60 8.29
N ALA A 189 -9.00 -1.34 7.58
CA ALA A 189 -8.19 -2.38 6.97
C ALA A 189 -7.73 -3.46 7.97
N GLY A 190 -7.55 -3.10 9.25
CA GLY A 190 -7.22 -4.02 10.33
C GLY A 190 -8.36 -5.00 10.63
N HIS A 191 -9.60 -4.49 10.75
CA HIS A 191 -10.79 -5.32 10.92
C HIS A 191 -10.99 -6.25 9.73
N ALA A 192 -10.90 -5.73 8.51
CA ALA A 192 -11.05 -6.50 7.29
C ALA A 192 -10.01 -7.63 7.18
N ARG A 193 -8.77 -7.37 7.60
CA ARG A 193 -7.72 -8.40 7.59
C ARG A 193 -8.01 -9.53 8.57
N ALA A 194 -8.61 -9.25 9.73
CA ALA A 194 -9.03 -10.27 10.68
C ALA A 194 -10.11 -11.19 10.10
N LEU A 195 -10.97 -10.67 9.22
CA LEU A 195 -12.04 -11.42 8.57
C LEU A 195 -11.59 -12.35 7.44
N ILE A 196 -10.33 -12.21 6.98
CA ILE A 196 -9.80 -13.07 5.92
C ILE A 196 -9.58 -14.49 6.46
N GLY A 197 -10.36 -15.45 5.95
CA GLY A 197 -10.29 -16.87 6.37
C GLY A 197 -11.32 -17.27 7.42
N VAL A 198 -12.19 -16.35 7.84
CA VAL A 198 -13.37 -16.66 8.65
C VAL A 198 -14.40 -17.37 7.76
N PRO A 199 -15.10 -18.41 8.23
CA PRO A 199 -16.10 -19.14 7.45
C PRO A 199 -17.25 -18.25 6.95
N ASP A 200 -17.75 -17.35 7.80
CA ASP A 200 -18.76 -16.35 7.45
C ASP A 200 -18.24 -14.93 7.74
N PRO A 201 -17.48 -14.33 6.81
CA PRO A 201 -16.96 -12.98 7.01
C PRO A 201 -18.06 -11.92 7.02
N THR A 202 -19.22 -12.16 6.42
CA THR A 202 -20.31 -11.20 6.37
C THR A 202 -21.00 -11.07 7.73
N ALA A 203 -21.35 -12.19 8.36
CA ALA A 203 -21.93 -12.18 9.71
C ALA A 203 -20.95 -11.57 10.73
N ALA A 204 -19.68 -11.94 10.65
CA ALA A 204 -18.66 -11.39 11.52
C ALA A 204 -18.44 -9.88 11.31
N ALA A 205 -18.44 -9.39 10.05
CA ALA A 205 -18.35 -7.98 9.73
C ALA A 205 -19.52 -7.17 10.32
N LYS A 206 -20.74 -7.66 10.13
CA LYS A 206 -21.96 -7.04 10.66
C LYS A 206 -21.87 -6.91 12.19
N ARG A 207 -21.47 -7.96 12.86
CA ARG A 207 -21.29 -7.98 14.31
C ARG A 207 -20.22 -6.97 14.77
N ILE A 208 -19.08 -6.88 14.07
CA ILE A 208 -18.02 -5.91 14.39
C ILE A 208 -18.56 -4.48 14.29
N VAL A 209 -19.37 -4.16 13.27
CA VAL A 209 -19.95 -2.83 13.07
C VAL A 209 -21.02 -2.53 14.12
N GLU A 210 -21.93 -3.47 14.41
CA GLU A 210 -23.02 -3.30 15.37
C GLU A 210 -22.53 -3.17 16.83
N GLU A 211 -21.54 -3.96 17.21
CA GLU A 211 -20.98 -3.97 18.57
C GLU A 211 -19.83 -2.96 18.75
N GLY A 212 -19.37 -2.31 17.67
CA GLY A 212 -18.25 -1.34 17.72
C GLY A 212 -16.93 -1.97 18.18
N LEU A 213 -16.65 -3.22 17.76
CA LEU A 213 -15.49 -3.98 18.23
C LEU A 213 -14.18 -3.36 17.75
N THR A 214 -13.16 -3.45 18.61
CA THR A 214 -11.77 -3.08 18.23
C THR A 214 -11.14 -4.16 17.35
N VAL A 215 -10.06 -3.83 16.63
CA VAL A 215 -9.32 -4.79 15.80
C VAL A 215 -8.90 -6.04 16.59
N ARG A 216 -8.45 -5.88 17.84
CA ARG A 216 -8.06 -7.02 18.70
C ARG A 216 -9.24 -7.92 19.06
N GLN A 217 -10.41 -7.32 19.30
CA GLN A 217 -11.63 -8.08 19.54
C GLN A 217 -12.13 -8.79 18.28
N ALA A 218 -12.00 -8.15 17.11
CA ALA A 218 -12.29 -8.76 15.83
C ALA A 218 -11.35 -9.93 15.52
N GLU A 219 -10.04 -9.79 15.82
CA GLU A 219 -9.09 -10.90 15.71
C GLU A 219 -9.45 -12.07 16.65
N ALA A 220 -9.85 -11.77 17.90
CA ALA A 220 -10.29 -12.79 18.83
C ALA A 220 -11.58 -13.50 18.36
N LEU A 221 -12.56 -12.73 17.83
CA LEU A 221 -13.78 -13.27 17.23
C LEU A 221 -13.46 -14.21 16.06
N ALA A 222 -12.59 -13.76 15.14
CA ALA A 222 -12.13 -14.53 13.99
C ALA A 222 -11.43 -15.84 14.41
N HIS A 223 -10.68 -15.83 15.52
CA HIS A 223 -10.07 -17.03 16.07
C HIS A 223 -11.10 -18.02 16.63
N VAL A 224 -12.19 -17.55 17.21
CA VAL A 224 -13.27 -18.40 17.74
C VAL A 224 -14.12 -18.98 16.60
N GLU A 225 -14.46 -18.18 15.60
CA GLU A 225 -15.28 -18.59 14.45
C GLU A 225 -14.49 -19.26 13.33
N GLY A 226 -13.19 -18.96 13.20
CA GLY A 226 -12.30 -19.43 12.12
C GLY A 226 -11.62 -20.77 12.37
N VAL A 227 -11.88 -21.40 13.49
CA VAL A 227 -11.34 -22.74 13.76
C VAL A 227 -12.40 -23.78 13.39
N PRO A 228 -12.35 -24.43 12.20
CA PRO A 228 -12.63 -25.84 12.20
C PRO A 228 -11.61 -26.37 13.19
N GLU A 229 -12.06 -27.06 14.26
CA GLU A 229 -11.18 -27.68 15.24
C GLU A 229 -9.86 -28.13 14.57
N ARG A 230 -8.90 -27.23 14.43
CA ARG A 230 -7.53 -27.67 14.43
C ARG A 230 -7.45 -28.30 15.81
N LYS A 231 -7.60 -29.63 15.83
CA LYS A 231 -7.11 -30.47 16.93
C LYS A 231 -5.91 -29.75 17.46
N PRO A 232 -5.92 -29.32 18.73
CA PRO A 232 -4.93 -28.40 19.24
C PRO A 232 -3.63 -28.86 18.64
N GLN A 233 -3.07 -28.03 17.75
CA GLN A 233 -1.78 -28.35 17.17
C GLN A 233 -0.97 -28.33 18.44
N LYS A 234 -0.78 -29.52 18.99
CA LYS A 234 -0.11 -29.81 20.27
C LYS A 234 0.98 -28.82 20.28
N ALA A 235 0.86 -27.79 21.12
CA ALA A 235 1.81 -26.69 21.25
C ALA A 235 3.12 -27.42 21.05
N ARG A 236 3.78 -27.18 19.90
CA ARG A 236 4.88 -28.00 19.30
C ARG A 236 5.60 -28.55 20.47
N GLY A 237 5.31 -29.81 20.78
CA GLY A 237 5.32 -30.36 22.10
C GLY A 237 6.58 -29.91 22.77
N GLY A 238 6.45 -29.03 23.75
CA GLY A 238 7.61 -28.70 24.54
C GLY A 238 8.15 -30.07 24.88
N LYS A 239 9.25 -30.50 24.25
CA LYS A 239 9.92 -31.71 24.62
C LYS A 239 9.96 -31.59 26.13
N VAL A 240 9.36 -32.57 26.84
CA VAL A 240 9.36 -32.57 28.29
C VAL A 240 10.77 -32.22 28.68
N LYS A 241 10.99 -30.98 29.14
CA LYS A 241 12.35 -30.50 29.44
C LYS A 241 12.95 -31.47 30.43
N ALA A 242 14.18 -31.87 30.18
CA ALA A 242 14.90 -32.72 31.10
C ALA A 242 14.80 -32.11 32.53
N PRO A 243 14.59 -32.89 33.58
CA PRO A 243 14.47 -32.39 34.94
C PRO A 243 15.59 -31.40 35.32
N ASP A 244 16.80 -31.65 34.83
CA ASP A 244 17.98 -30.80 35.00
C ASP A 244 17.82 -29.40 34.35
N THR A 245 17.19 -29.34 33.18
CA THR A 245 16.94 -28.07 32.48
C THR A 245 15.91 -27.22 33.24
N VAL A 246 14.88 -27.85 33.80
CA VAL A 246 13.87 -27.17 34.66
C VAL A 246 14.48 -26.64 35.95
N ALA A 247 15.35 -27.46 36.58
CA ALA A 247 16.09 -27.05 37.77
C ALA A 247 17.02 -25.84 37.50
N LEU A 248 17.67 -25.84 36.33
CA LEU A 248 18.53 -24.74 35.88
C LEU A 248 17.73 -23.46 35.60
N GLU A 249 16.58 -23.54 34.93
CA GLU A 249 15.66 -22.41 34.72
C GLU A 249 15.25 -21.77 36.02
N LYS A 250 14.85 -22.58 36.99
CA LYS A 250 14.44 -22.10 38.32
C LYS A 250 15.57 -21.39 39.05
N ARG A 251 16.77 -22.02 39.07
CA ARG A 251 17.97 -21.41 39.70
C ARG A 251 18.32 -20.07 39.04
N MET A 252 18.29 -19.98 37.72
CA MET A 252 18.59 -18.72 37.02
C MET A 252 17.49 -17.67 37.23
N SER A 253 16.23 -18.08 37.25
CA SER A 253 15.12 -17.17 37.55
C SER A 253 15.17 -16.63 38.96
N ASP A 254 15.46 -17.48 39.94
CA ASP A 254 15.61 -17.09 41.37
C ASP A 254 16.83 -16.17 41.54
N ALA A 255 17.94 -16.44 40.86
CA ALA A 255 19.14 -15.62 40.92
C ALA A 255 18.98 -14.23 40.31
N LEU A 256 18.25 -14.12 39.18
CA LEU A 256 18.06 -12.87 38.45
C LEU A 256 16.82 -12.11 38.87
N GLY A 257 15.85 -12.75 39.53
CA GLY A 257 14.55 -12.17 39.82
C GLY A 257 13.68 -11.94 38.56
N LEU A 258 14.02 -12.60 37.45
CA LEU A 258 13.40 -12.43 36.14
C LEU A 258 13.00 -13.80 35.54
N ALA A 259 12.02 -13.78 34.66
CA ALA A 259 11.59 -14.99 33.97
C ALA A 259 12.67 -15.46 32.99
N VAL A 260 13.28 -16.63 33.24
CA VAL A 260 14.29 -17.27 32.39
C VAL A 260 13.73 -18.55 31.79
N ASN A 261 13.95 -18.72 30.49
CA ASN A 261 13.61 -19.94 29.77
C ASN A 261 14.86 -20.49 29.05
N VAL A 262 15.16 -21.76 29.25
CA VAL A 262 16.32 -22.44 28.65
C VAL A 262 15.82 -23.46 27.65
N ASP A 263 16.23 -23.33 26.39
CA ASP A 263 15.98 -24.30 25.31
C ASP A 263 17.28 -25.01 24.97
N HIS A 264 17.51 -26.14 25.63
CA HIS A 264 18.73 -26.93 25.45
C HIS A 264 18.57 -27.89 24.30
N ARG A 265 19.54 -27.90 23.37
CA ARG A 265 19.66 -28.84 22.22
C ARG A 265 21.10 -29.24 22.10
N ASP A 266 21.34 -30.55 22.04
CA ASP A 266 22.69 -31.06 21.79
C ASP A 266 23.15 -30.70 20.36
N PRO A 267 24.28 -30.00 20.13
CA PRO A 267 25.39 -29.66 21.07
C PRO A 267 25.34 -28.22 21.63
N GLY A 268 24.18 -27.67 22.00
CA GLY A 268 24.10 -26.31 22.52
C GLY A 268 22.72 -25.95 23.01
N GLY A 269 22.38 -24.62 23.05
CA GLY A 269 21.07 -24.14 23.47
C GLY A 269 20.95 -22.64 23.46
N THR A 270 19.74 -22.17 23.78
CA THR A 270 19.44 -20.73 23.88
C THR A 270 18.83 -20.43 25.24
N VAL A 271 19.27 -19.35 25.86
CA VAL A 271 18.70 -18.85 27.09
C VAL A 271 17.93 -17.56 26.75
N HIS A 272 16.66 -17.52 27.11
CA HIS A 272 15.81 -16.36 26.95
C HIS A 272 15.52 -15.73 28.31
N ILE A 273 15.92 -14.47 28.51
CA ILE A 273 15.67 -13.70 29.72
C ILE A 273 14.69 -12.60 29.34
N ARG A 274 13.53 -12.53 30.02
CA ARG A 274 12.53 -11.51 29.76
C ARG A 274 12.69 -10.35 30.75
N TYR A 275 12.94 -9.15 30.24
CA TYR A 275 13.04 -7.91 31.03
C TYR A 275 11.94 -6.93 30.58
N ARG A 276 11.62 -5.93 31.42
CA ARG A 276 10.56 -4.95 31.20
C ARG A 276 11.11 -3.55 30.84
N ASP A 277 12.28 -3.21 31.37
CA ASP A 277 12.90 -1.89 31.20
C ASP A 277 14.43 -2.01 31.10
N LEU A 278 15.08 -0.90 30.75
CA LEU A 278 16.55 -0.86 30.59
C LEU A 278 17.30 -1.05 31.86
N GLU A 279 16.74 -0.68 33.03
CA GLU A 279 17.38 -0.86 34.33
C GLU A 279 17.53 -2.36 34.65
N GLN A 280 16.51 -3.15 34.36
CA GLN A 280 16.59 -4.61 34.47
C GLN A 280 17.61 -5.22 33.49
N PHE A 281 17.74 -4.66 32.32
CA PHE A 281 18.73 -5.12 31.32
C PHE A 281 20.16 -4.83 31.80
N ASP A 282 20.42 -3.65 32.36
CA ASP A 282 21.71 -3.28 32.92
C ASP A 282 22.08 -4.15 34.12
N GLU A 283 21.11 -4.53 34.97
CA GLU A 283 21.31 -5.45 36.07
C GLU A 283 21.71 -6.86 35.57
N ILE A 284 21.09 -7.32 34.47
CA ILE A 284 21.48 -8.59 33.82
C ILE A 284 22.94 -8.51 33.36
N LEU A 285 23.31 -7.44 32.63
CA LEU A 285 24.67 -7.22 32.16
C LEU A 285 25.67 -7.19 33.34
N ARG A 286 25.37 -6.45 34.40
CA ARG A 286 26.23 -6.34 35.59
C ARG A 286 26.45 -7.68 36.28
N ARG A 287 25.44 -8.56 36.28
CA ARG A 287 25.57 -9.93 36.86
C ARG A 287 26.33 -10.89 35.97
N LEU A 288 26.22 -10.71 34.64
CA LEU A 288 26.99 -11.50 33.69
C LEU A 288 28.45 -11.07 33.60
N ASP A 289 28.71 -9.77 33.82
CA ASP A 289 30.06 -9.16 33.74
C ASP A 289 30.90 -9.33 35.01
N LYS A 290 30.33 -9.86 36.11
CA LYS A 290 31.08 -10.25 37.28
C LYS A 290 32.02 -11.40 36.95
N ARG A 291 33.18 -11.04 36.42
CA ARG A 291 34.36 -11.91 36.47
C ARG A 291 34.70 -12.15 37.95
N SER A 292 34.72 -13.43 38.33
CA SER A 292 35.20 -13.90 39.61
C SER A 292 36.63 -13.44 39.86
#